data_4a980adaf374ec47ab16a900a9c7c110
#
_entry.id   4a980adaf374ec47ab16a900a9c7c110
#
_cell.length_a   1.000
_cell.length_b   1.000
_cell.length_c   1.000
_cell.angle_alpha   90.00
_cell.angle_beta   90.00
_cell.angle_gamma   90.00
#
_symmetry.space_group_name_H-M   'P 1'
#
loop_
_entity.id
_entity.type
_entity.pdbx_description
1 polymer ?
#
loop_
_entity_poly.entity_id
_entity_poly.type
_entity_poly.pdbx_seq_one_letter_code
_entity_poly.pdbx_strand_id
1 'polypeptide(L)'
;MAAVTKAIDRVLLQQEPHPALVLDRYWNVIKTNQAAPRFFGSFVDFDARPRPRNLLDLMFDPAGMRPFVEHWDLVAAGLLERVYRESLGHVMDQKTIELLKRLEKYPGVKTLSTISRTHSPVLSTTFIKGSKRFSFFSLITTVGTPQSITAQELRIECMFPLEAEEK
;
A
#
# COMPACT_ATOMS: atom_id res chain seq x y z
N MET A 1 -12.56 -20.22 -7.75
CA MET A 1 -12.70 -18.95 -6.97
C MET A 1 -12.85 -19.20 -5.48
N ALA A 2 -13.68 -20.15 -5.02
CA ALA A 2 -13.83 -20.42 -3.59
C ALA A 2 -12.52 -20.83 -2.87
N ALA A 3 -11.66 -21.60 -3.51
CA ALA A 3 -10.37 -22.00 -2.95
C ALA A 3 -9.40 -20.82 -2.78
N VAL A 4 -9.38 -19.92 -3.75
CA VAL A 4 -8.55 -18.69 -3.70
C VAL A 4 -9.04 -17.79 -2.58
N THR A 5 -10.34 -17.58 -2.45
CA THR A 5 -10.93 -16.78 -1.37
C THR A 5 -10.57 -17.33 0.01
N LYS A 6 -10.68 -18.64 0.19
CA LYS A 6 -10.29 -19.30 1.46
C LYS A 6 -8.80 -19.15 1.76
N ALA A 7 -7.95 -19.25 0.75
CA ALA A 7 -6.51 -19.05 0.92
C ALA A 7 -6.19 -17.60 1.35
N ILE A 8 -6.81 -16.64 0.71
CA ILE A 8 -6.69 -15.21 1.06
C ILE A 8 -7.14 -14.98 2.51
N ASP A 9 -8.30 -15.48 2.88
CA ASP A 9 -8.83 -15.34 4.25
C ASP A 9 -7.88 -15.91 5.30
N ARG A 10 -7.26 -17.04 4.97
CA ARG A 10 -6.29 -17.67 5.84
C ARG A 10 -5.02 -16.86 6.01
N VAL A 11 -4.48 -16.31 4.93
CA VAL A 11 -3.30 -15.42 4.99
C VAL A 11 -3.60 -14.17 5.82
N LEU A 12 -4.76 -13.55 5.59
CA LEU A 12 -5.19 -12.37 6.35
C LEU A 12 -5.29 -12.67 7.85
N LEU A 13 -5.88 -13.81 8.21
CA LEU A 13 -6.01 -14.22 9.60
C LEU A 13 -4.65 -14.54 10.24
N GLN A 14 -3.77 -15.23 9.52
CA GLN A 14 -2.43 -15.57 10.03
C GLN A 14 -1.55 -14.34 10.26
N GLN A 15 -1.82 -13.25 9.57
CA GLN A 15 -1.06 -12.01 9.75
C GLN A 15 -1.42 -11.27 11.04
N GLU A 16 -2.59 -11.54 11.63
CA GLU A 16 -2.96 -10.93 12.89
C GLU A 16 -1.85 -11.12 13.96
N PRO A 17 -1.54 -10.14 14.79
CA PRO A 17 -2.20 -8.84 14.99
C PRO A 17 -1.66 -7.70 14.10
N HIS A 18 -0.98 -8.00 13.02
CA HIS A 18 -0.37 -7.01 12.13
C HIS A 18 -1.22 -6.77 10.88
N PRO A 19 -1.21 -5.54 10.32
CA PRO A 19 -2.04 -5.21 9.17
C PRO A 19 -1.73 -6.05 7.94
N ALA A 20 -2.79 -6.49 7.26
CA ALA A 20 -2.73 -7.09 5.94
C ALA A 20 -3.90 -6.62 5.08
N LEU A 21 -3.60 -6.34 3.81
CA LEU A 21 -4.55 -5.82 2.84
C LEU A 21 -4.47 -6.63 1.54
N VAL A 22 -5.63 -6.89 0.97
CA VAL A 22 -5.74 -7.39 -0.40
C VAL A 22 -6.03 -6.22 -1.31
N LEU A 23 -5.22 -6.04 -2.33
CA LEU A 23 -5.31 -4.95 -3.29
C LEU A 23 -5.56 -5.51 -4.69
N ASP A 24 -6.33 -4.77 -5.49
CA ASP A 24 -6.36 -5.01 -6.93
C ASP A 24 -5.12 -4.37 -7.61
N ARG A 25 -5.02 -4.52 -8.93
CA ARG A 25 -3.90 -3.95 -9.70
C ARG A 25 -3.85 -2.41 -9.68
N TYR A 26 -4.92 -1.75 -9.28
CA TYR A 26 -5.02 -0.29 -9.18
C TYR A 26 -4.88 0.22 -7.75
N TRP A 27 -4.46 -0.64 -6.84
CA TRP A 27 -4.28 -0.32 -5.42
C TRP A 27 -5.57 -0.05 -4.64
N ASN A 28 -6.71 -0.44 -5.20
CA ASN A 28 -7.96 -0.42 -4.45
C ASN A 28 -7.98 -1.55 -3.42
N VAL A 29 -8.42 -1.21 -2.22
CA VAL A 29 -8.52 -2.16 -1.12
C VAL A 29 -9.77 -3.03 -1.33
N ILE A 30 -9.55 -4.32 -1.56
CA ILE A 30 -10.60 -5.30 -1.78
C ILE A 30 -11.03 -5.92 -0.45
N LYS A 31 -10.06 -6.26 0.39
CA LYS A 31 -10.29 -6.91 1.67
C LYS A 31 -9.14 -6.60 2.64
N THR A 32 -9.42 -6.67 3.93
CA THR A 32 -8.40 -6.51 4.98
C THR A 32 -8.59 -7.54 6.07
N ASN A 33 -7.56 -7.76 6.89
CA ASN A 33 -7.76 -8.37 8.20
C ASN A 33 -8.29 -7.30 9.19
N GLN A 34 -8.51 -7.69 10.44
CA GLN A 34 -9.02 -6.75 11.45
C GLN A 34 -7.98 -5.71 11.90
N ALA A 35 -6.70 -6.09 11.85
CA ALA A 35 -5.61 -5.21 12.28
C ALA A 35 -5.45 -3.99 11.36
N ALA A 36 -5.68 -4.11 10.05
CA ALA A 36 -5.49 -3.01 9.11
C ALA A 36 -6.41 -1.81 9.39
N PRO A 37 -7.74 -1.93 9.44
CA PRO A 37 -8.60 -0.79 9.76
C PRO A 37 -8.36 -0.27 11.18
N ARG A 38 -7.98 -1.11 12.11
CA ARG A 38 -7.63 -0.69 13.47
C ARG A 38 -6.38 0.18 13.49
N PHE A 39 -5.35 -0.23 12.76
CA PHE A 39 -4.10 0.53 12.64
C PHE A 39 -4.32 1.87 11.95
N PHE A 40 -4.82 1.86 10.72
CA PHE A 40 -5.05 3.10 9.96
C PHE A 40 -6.12 3.98 10.58
N GLY A 41 -7.15 3.38 11.18
CA GLY A 41 -8.21 4.09 11.87
C GLY A 41 -7.75 4.81 13.15
N SER A 42 -6.60 4.44 13.71
CA SER A 42 -6.00 5.18 14.81
C SER A 42 -5.38 6.52 14.38
N PHE A 43 -5.14 6.72 13.09
CA PHE A 43 -4.58 7.95 12.51
C PHE A 43 -5.64 8.81 11.83
N VAL A 44 -6.54 8.19 11.06
CA VAL A 44 -7.52 8.87 10.21
C VAL A 44 -8.89 8.22 10.33
N ASP A 45 -9.94 8.98 10.01
CA ASP A 45 -11.29 8.43 9.89
C ASP A 45 -11.42 7.67 8.55
N PHE A 46 -11.27 6.35 8.63
CA PHE A 46 -11.32 5.47 7.47
C PHE A 46 -12.72 5.45 6.83
N ASP A 47 -13.77 5.54 7.64
CA ASP A 47 -15.16 5.44 7.16
C ASP A 47 -15.61 6.70 6.43
N ALA A 48 -14.99 7.84 6.71
CA ALA A 48 -15.24 9.09 6.01
C ALA A 48 -14.61 9.14 4.61
N ARG A 49 -13.72 8.22 4.28
CA ARG A 49 -13.04 8.23 2.97
C ARG A 49 -13.93 7.66 1.87
N PRO A 50 -13.85 8.21 0.64
CA PRO A 50 -14.67 7.73 -0.48
C PRO A 50 -14.34 6.28 -0.86
N ARG A 51 -15.32 5.59 -1.41
CA ARG A 51 -15.15 4.22 -1.94
C ARG A 51 -15.04 4.25 -3.47
N PRO A 52 -14.27 3.34 -4.11
CA PRO A 52 -13.43 2.33 -3.46
C PRO A 52 -12.26 2.98 -2.72
N ARG A 53 -11.91 2.46 -1.57
CA ARG A 53 -10.75 2.94 -0.80
C ARG A 53 -9.47 2.53 -1.54
N ASN A 54 -8.62 3.50 -1.79
CA ASN A 54 -7.37 3.30 -2.52
C ASN A 54 -6.18 3.55 -1.59
N LEU A 55 -5.25 2.61 -1.55
CA LEU A 55 -4.11 2.70 -0.63
C LEU A 55 -3.18 3.87 -1.02
N LEU A 56 -2.99 4.13 -2.31
CA LEU A 56 -2.15 5.25 -2.74
C LEU A 56 -2.79 6.60 -2.41
N ASP A 57 -4.09 6.76 -2.62
CA ASP A 57 -4.80 7.96 -2.19
C ASP A 57 -4.66 8.18 -0.68
N LEU A 58 -4.80 7.12 0.11
CA LEU A 58 -4.63 7.19 1.56
C LEU A 58 -3.24 7.68 1.96
N MET A 59 -2.20 7.21 1.27
CA MET A 59 -0.80 7.56 1.57
C MET A 59 -0.38 8.93 1.02
N PHE A 60 -1.03 9.43 -0.03
CA PHE A 60 -0.68 10.68 -0.71
C PHE A 60 -1.50 11.89 -0.24
N ASP A 61 -2.72 11.65 0.24
CA ASP A 61 -3.64 12.70 0.65
C ASP A 61 -3.17 13.38 1.95
N PRO A 62 -3.00 14.72 1.95
CA PRO A 62 -2.74 15.47 3.19
C PRO A 62 -3.77 15.27 4.29
N ALA A 63 -5.02 14.91 3.93
CA ALA A 63 -6.07 14.54 4.89
C ALA A 63 -6.05 13.04 5.24
N GLY A 64 -5.18 12.26 4.63
CA GLY A 64 -4.97 10.84 4.92
C GLY A 64 -3.76 10.58 5.79
N MET A 65 -2.99 9.55 5.44
CA MET A 65 -1.83 9.13 6.22
C MET A 65 -0.59 9.98 6.00
N ARG A 66 -0.54 10.80 4.94
CA ARG A 66 0.65 11.57 4.56
C ARG A 66 1.28 12.35 5.72
N PRO A 67 0.54 13.07 6.58
CA PRO A 67 1.15 13.83 7.68
C PRO A 67 1.85 12.98 8.73
N PHE A 68 1.54 11.67 8.76
CA PHE A 68 2.06 10.73 9.76
C PHE A 68 3.20 9.86 9.21
N VAL A 69 3.58 10.02 7.95
CA VAL A 69 4.64 9.23 7.31
C VAL A 69 5.95 9.99 7.40
N GLU A 70 6.92 9.40 8.09
CA GLU A 70 8.28 9.94 8.14
C GLU A 70 8.94 9.86 6.76
N HIS A 71 9.60 10.95 6.34
CA HIS A 71 10.20 11.04 5.01
C HIS A 71 9.22 10.66 3.90
N TRP A 72 8.05 11.25 3.96
CA TRP A 72 6.95 10.94 3.03
C TRP A 72 7.37 11.03 1.56
N ASP A 73 8.18 12.01 1.19
CA ASP A 73 8.69 12.21 -0.16
C ASP A 73 9.42 10.97 -0.70
N LEU A 74 10.24 10.33 0.12
CA LEU A 74 10.95 9.11 -0.25
C LEU A 74 10.00 7.91 -0.37
N VAL A 75 9.05 7.78 0.56
CA VAL A 75 8.05 6.72 0.53
C VAL A 75 7.15 6.88 -0.69
N ALA A 76 6.66 8.08 -0.95
CA ALA A 76 5.80 8.37 -2.09
C ALA A 76 6.52 8.14 -3.43
N ALA A 77 7.78 8.57 -3.55
CA ALA A 77 8.59 8.30 -4.74
C ALA A 77 8.76 6.79 -5.00
N GLY A 78 9.01 6.02 -3.95
CA GLY A 78 9.10 4.55 -4.03
C GLY A 78 7.79 3.89 -4.45
N LEU A 79 6.66 4.37 -3.95
CA LEU A 79 5.33 3.87 -4.33
C LEU A 79 5.02 4.19 -5.80
N LEU A 80 5.31 5.40 -6.27
CA LEU A 80 5.14 5.76 -7.68
C LEU A 80 6.03 4.92 -8.59
N GLU A 81 7.28 4.71 -8.23
CA GLU A 81 8.17 3.83 -8.98
C GLU A 81 7.60 2.42 -9.11
N ARG A 82 7.00 1.91 -8.04
CA ARG A 82 6.36 0.61 -8.05
C ARG A 82 5.17 0.56 -9.00
N VAL A 83 4.33 1.60 -9.05
CA VAL A 83 3.23 1.69 -10.02
C VAL A 83 3.75 1.62 -11.46
N TYR A 84 4.80 2.38 -11.78
CA TYR A 84 5.44 2.34 -13.09
C TYR A 84 6.05 0.98 -13.42
N ARG A 85 6.73 0.37 -12.46
CA ARG A 85 7.37 -0.96 -12.64
C ARG A 85 6.34 -2.05 -12.91
N GLU A 86 5.23 -2.03 -12.21
CA GLU A 86 4.13 -2.98 -12.42
C GLU A 86 3.47 -2.82 -13.78
N SER A 87 3.54 -1.64 -14.39
CA SER A 87 3.00 -1.37 -15.72
C SER A 87 3.96 -1.75 -16.86
N LEU A 88 5.24 -1.98 -16.61
CA LEU A 88 6.23 -2.26 -17.65
C LEU A 88 6.01 -3.58 -18.40
N GLY A 89 5.32 -4.55 -17.79
CA GLY A 89 4.97 -5.82 -18.43
C GLY A 89 3.71 -5.78 -19.30
N HIS A 90 2.99 -4.67 -19.29
CA HIS A 90 1.70 -4.50 -19.97
C HIS A 90 1.61 -3.11 -20.60
N VAL A 91 0.80 -2.99 -21.64
CA VAL A 91 0.41 -1.65 -22.11
C VAL A 91 -0.29 -0.94 -20.96
N MET A 92 0.18 0.26 -20.62
CA MET A 92 -0.41 1.06 -19.55
C MET A 92 -1.88 1.35 -19.89
N ASP A 93 -2.80 0.76 -19.14
CA ASP A 93 -4.21 0.92 -19.39
C ASP A 93 -4.73 2.29 -18.90
N GLN A 94 -5.95 2.62 -19.33
CA GLN A 94 -6.57 3.91 -19.03
C GLN A 94 -6.74 4.13 -17.51
N LYS A 95 -7.07 3.10 -16.76
CA LYS A 95 -7.26 3.19 -15.29
C LYS A 95 -5.94 3.50 -14.56
N THR A 96 -4.83 2.94 -15.02
CA THR A 96 -3.50 3.25 -14.47
C THR A 96 -3.10 4.70 -14.78
N ILE A 97 -3.38 5.18 -16.00
CA ILE A 97 -3.15 6.58 -16.39
C ILE A 97 -3.99 7.52 -15.50
N GLU A 98 -5.26 7.21 -15.29
CA GLU A 98 -6.15 7.99 -14.42
C GLU A 98 -5.68 7.99 -12.98
N LEU A 99 -5.22 6.85 -12.46
CA LEU A 99 -4.62 6.75 -11.13
C LEU A 99 -3.42 7.69 -10.99
N LEU A 100 -2.47 7.63 -11.92
CA LEU A 100 -1.28 8.49 -11.89
C LEU A 100 -1.63 9.98 -11.99
N LYS A 101 -2.57 10.35 -12.85
CA LYS A 101 -3.06 11.73 -12.96
C LYS A 101 -3.72 12.22 -11.68
N ARG A 102 -4.49 11.35 -11.02
CA ARG A 102 -5.13 11.68 -9.75
C ARG A 102 -4.09 11.90 -8.65
N LEU A 103 -3.07 11.06 -8.58
CA LEU A 103 -1.99 11.20 -7.58
C LEU A 103 -1.16 12.47 -7.81
N GLU A 104 -0.91 12.85 -9.07
CA GLU A 104 -0.17 14.07 -9.41
C GLU A 104 -0.85 15.36 -8.93
N LYS A 105 -2.16 15.34 -8.68
CA LYS A 105 -2.90 16.49 -8.16
C LYS A 105 -2.61 16.74 -6.68
N TYR A 106 -2.12 15.77 -5.95
CA TYR A 106 -1.72 15.98 -4.56
C TYR A 106 -0.48 16.87 -4.47
N PRO A 107 -0.38 17.74 -3.44
CA PRO A 107 0.73 18.67 -3.30
C PRO A 107 2.10 17.97 -3.29
N GLY A 108 3.06 18.49 -4.04
CA GLY A 108 4.43 18.02 -4.04
C GLY A 108 4.71 16.72 -4.81
N VAL A 109 3.70 16.09 -5.40
CA VAL A 109 3.87 14.80 -6.10
C VAL A 109 4.65 14.96 -7.40
N LYS A 110 4.41 16.02 -8.16
CA LYS A 110 5.10 16.27 -9.44
C LYS A 110 6.62 16.40 -9.31
N THR A 111 7.09 16.84 -8.16
CA THR A 111 8.53 17.04 -7.90
C THR A 111 9.24 15.78 -7.41
N LEU A 112 8.51 14.70 -7.13
CA LEU A 112 9.09 13.45 -6.61
C LEU A 112 10.00 12.74 -7.61
N SER A 113 9.84 12.97 -8.91
CA SER A 113 10.69 12.38 -9.94
C SER A 113 12.16 12.82 -9.85
N THR A 114 12.46 13.92 -9.16
CA THR A 114 13.82 14.43 -8.97
C THR A 114 14.56 13.82 -7.77
N ILE A 115 13.84 13.04 -6.95
CA ILE A 115 14.41 12.43 -5.75
C ILE A 115 15.26 11.22 -6.12
N SER A 116 16.51 11.20 -5.64
CA SER A 116 17.41 10.07 -5.81
C SER A 116 16.84 8.85 -5.07
N ARG A 117 16.69 7.76 -5.81
CA ARG A 117 16.08 6.52 -5.30
C ARG A 117 17.17 5.55 -4.90
N THR A 118 17.15 5.14 -3.65
CA THR A 118 17.89 3.97 -3.20
C THR A 118 17.04 2.75 -3.54
N HIS A 119 17.58 1.87 -4.39
CA HIS A 119 16.93 0.60 -4.70
C HIS A 119 17.04 -0.34 -3.49
N SER A 120 16.14 -0.18 -2.54
CA SER A 120 15.97 -1.19 -1.51
C SER A 120 14.87 -2.17 -1.95
N PRO A 121 15.13 -3.49 -1.91
CA PRO A 121 14.10 -4.48 -2.22
C PRO A 121 13.00 -4.54 -1.17
N VAL A 122 13.21 -3.90 -0.04
CA VAL A 122 12.26 -3.84 1.07
C VAL A 122 11.89 -2.38 1.30
N LEU A 123 10.62 -2.06 1.06
CA LEU A 123 10.06 -0.76 1.42
C LEU A 123 9.76 -0.76 2.91
N SER A 124 10.56 -0.04 3.67
CA SER A 124 10.25 0.25 5.07
C SER A 124 9.54 1.60 5.16
N THR A 125 8.50 1.65 5.99
CA THR A 125 7.74 2.88 6.26
C THR A 125 7.62 3.08 7.75
N THR A 126 7.94 4.27 8.22
CA THR A 126 7.76 4.67 9.60
C THR A 126 6.60 5.65 9.71
N PHE A 127 5.63 5.30 10.54
CA PHE A 127 4.50 6.17 10.90
C PHE A 127 4.76 6.81 12.24
N ILE A 128 4.45 8.10 12.36
CA ILE A 128 4.66 8.88 13.58
C ILE A 128 3.33 9.44 14.05
N LYS A 129 3.01 9.18 15.31
CA LYS A 129 1.85 9.76 15.99
C LYS A 129 2.27 10.29 17.36
N GLY A 130 2.41 11.61 17.50
CA GLY A 130 2.96 12.22 18.71
C GLY A 130 4.38 11.75 18.95
N SER A 131 4.65 11.16 20.11
CA SER A 131 5.95 10.57 20.46
C SER A 131 6.14 9.12 20.03
N LYS A 132 5.09 8.50 19.47
CA LYS A 132 5.12 7.08 19.07
C LYS A 132 5.56 6.94 17.62
N ARG A 133 6.43 5.96 17.38
CA ARG A 133 6.93 5.58 16.06
C ARG A 133 6.58 4.13 15.79
N PHE A 134 6.03 3.88 14.61
CA PHE A 134 5.66 2.54 14.15
C PHE A 134 6.36 2.28 12.83
N SER A 135 7.38 1.43 12.85
CA SER A 135 8.15 1.09 11.66
C SER A 135 7.76 -0.29 11.15
N PHE A 136 7.46 -0.38 9.87
CA PHE A 136 7.08 -1.62 9.20
C PHE A 136 7.88 -1.82 7.92
N PHE A 137 8.09 -3.07 7.55
CA PHE A 137 8.36 -3.42 6.17
C PHE A 137 7.16 -4.19 5.62
N SER A 138 6.95 -4.11 4.32
CA SER A 138 5.85 -4.79 3.65
C SER A 138 6.36 -5.90 2.74
N LEU A 139 5.75 -7.07 2.84
CA LEU A 139 5.88 -8.12 1.84
C LEU A 139 4.63 -8.15 0.97
N ILE A 140 4.85 -8.27 -0.33
CA ILE A 140 3.79 -8.32 -1.31
C ILE A 140 3.81 -9.67 -1.98
N THR A 141 2.68 -10.35 -1.86
CA THR A 141 2.46 -11.66 -2.46
C THR A 141 1.40 -11.55 -3.53
N THR A 142 1.71 -12.03 -4.73
CA THR A 142 0.71 -12.20 -5.78
C THR A 142 -0.04 -13.50 -5.57
N VAL A 143 -1.33 -13.47 -5.81
CA VAL A 143 -2.21 -14.64 -5.66
C VAL A 143 -2.50 -15.25 -7.02
N GLY A 144 -2.33 -16.53 -7.14
CA GLY A 144 -2.78 -17.30 -8.28
C GLY A 144 -1.67 -17.99 -9.06
N THR A 145 -2.09 -18.90 -9.91
CA THR A 145 -1.25 -19.59 -10.88
C THR A 145 -1.15 -18.74 -12.15
N PRO A 146 -0.12 -18.95 -13.00
CA PRO A 146 0.02 -18.25 -14.27
C PRO A 146 -1.20 -18.42 -15.22
N GLN A 147 -2.11 -19.34 -14.92
CA GLN A 147 -3.26 -19.67 -15.73
C GLN A 147 -4.54 -18.91 -15.36
N SER A 148 -4.54 -18.16 -14.25
CA SER A 148 -5.71 -17.39 -13.80
C SER A 148 -5.44 -15.89 -13.86
N ILE A 149 -5.89 -15.25 -14.93
CA ILE A 149 -5.70 -13.80 -15.14
C ILE A 149 -6.34 -12.98 -14.00
N THR A 150 -7.54 -13.38 -13.57
CA THR A 150 -8.27 -12.69 -12.50
C THR A 150 -7.56 -12.77 -11.14
N ALA A 151 -6.96 -13.91 -10.85
CA ALA A 151 -6.23 -14.11 -9.59
C ALA A 151 -4.86 -13.43 -9.60
N GLN A 152 -4.23 -13.28 -10.76
CA GLN A 152 -2.95 -12.56 -10.91
C GLN A 152 -3.06 -11.05 -10.63
N GLU A 153 -4.26 -10.51 -10.69
CA GLU A 153 -4.50 -9.10 -10.41
C GLU A 153 -4.62 -8.77 -8.93
N LEU A 154 -4.76 -9.78 -8.09
CA LEU A 154 -4.83 -9.60 -6.64
C LEU A 154 -3.45 -9.70 -5.99
N ARG A 155 -3.19 -8.76 -5.10
CA ARG A 155 -1.96 -8.73 -4.29
C ARG A 155 -2.31 -8.66 -2.83
N ILE A 156 -1.53 -9.37 -2.01
CA ILE A 156 -1.64 -9.29 -0.56
C ILE A 156 -0.43 -8.54 -0.06
N GLU A 157 -0.66 -7.43 0.61
CA GLU A 157 0.36 -6.68 1.31
C GLU A 157 0.28 -7.00 2.80
N CYS A 158 1.34 -7.59 3.33
CA CYS A 158 1.49 -7.90 4.74
C CYS A 158 2.52 -6.97 5.36
N MET A 159 2.12 -6.25 6.40
CA MET A 159 3.00 -5.34 7.13
C MET A 159 3.60 -6.07 8.32
N PHE A 160 4.93 -6.04 8.41
CA PHE A 160 5.69 -6.64 9.51
C PHE A 160 6.38 -5.54 10.30
N PRO A 161 6.18 -5.48 11.63
CA PRO A 161 6.89 -4.51 12.45
C PRO A 161 8.40 -4.79 12.38
N LEU A 162 9.17 -3.72 12.20
CA LEU A 162 10.59 -3.77 12.44
C LEU A 162 10.78 -3.79 13.96
N GLU A 163 11.53 -4.76 14.46
CA GLU A 163 11.91 -4.79 15.87
C GLU A 163 12.69 -3.52 16.18
N ALA A 164 12.34 -2.85 17.26
CA ALA A 164 13.16 -1.78 17.77
C ALA A 164 14.53 -2.39 18.08
N GLU A 165 15.59 -1.87 17.45
CA GLU A 165 16.94 -2.23 17.86
C GLU A 165 17.03 -1.93 19.36
N GLU A 166 17.13 -2.96 20.15
CA GLU A 166 17.42 -2.83 21.57
C GLU A 166 18.78 -2.12 21.69
N LYS A 167 18.71 -0.89 22.17
CA LYS A 167 19.93 -0.14 22.50
C LYS A 167 20.51 -0.60 23.82
#